data_92aca2f5692ec2a2dab4ccb2d6ad205e
#
_entry.id   92aca2f5692ec2a2dab4ccb2d6ad205e
#
_cell.length_a   1.000
_cell.length_b   1.000
_cell.length_c   1.000
_cell.angle_alpha   90.00
_cell.angle_beta   90.00
_cell.angle_gamma   90.00
#
_symmetry.space_group_name_H-M   'P 1'
#
loop_
_entity.id
_entity.type
_entity.pdbx_description
1 polymer ?
#
loop_
_entity_poly.entity_id
_entity_poly.type
_entity_poly.pdbx_seq_one_letter_code
_entity_poly.pdbx_strand_id
1 'polypeptide(L)'
;MQENKHINVEDQEIKTGTGKLKKIIAPLLIILVLVGCGVGYYIYNSSVSYFKTNNAKVTAKLYSIKAVSNGRLLSWDVENGDLVEQDQVMGRQEVLPYISSPITGTVVKNDGAVNQTVALGSELALVADTSNLYIGVNVEETDIMKVHLGQRVDVKIDAYPGKTFKGQVTEIDPATQTYFSGNMSFNTSGEYTKVTQLIPIKVTIENEEDLPLVFGMNASVKIHLK
;
A
#
# COMPACT_ATOMS: atom_id res chain seq x y z
N MET A 1 32.69 59.80 -77.66
CA MET A 1 33.43 60.23 -76.43
C MET A 1 32.45 60.01 -75.28
N GLN A 2 32.50 58.85 -74.68
CA GLN A 2 31.64 58.55 -73.54
C GLN A 2 32.55 57.86 -72.45
N GLU A 3 32.59 58.52 -71.36
CA GLU A 3 33.38 58.21 -70.20
C GLU A 3 32.68 57.15 -69.33
N ASN A 4 33.32 56.00 -69.15
CA ASN A 4 32.80 54.90 -68.30
C ASN A 4 33.13 55.21 -66.83
N LYS A 5 32.10 55.47 -66.09
CA LYS A 5 32.16 55.62 -64.59
C LYS A 5 32.14 54.25 -63.90
N HIS A 6 33.28 53.78 -63.47
CA HIS A 6 33.36 52.60 -62.58
C HIS A 6 32.76 52.91 -61.22
N ILE A 7 31.72 52.13 -60.85
CA ILE A 7 31.15 52.13 -59.54
C ILE A 7 31.89 51.06 -58.72
N ASN A 8 32.70 51.51 -57.76
CA ASN A 8 33.27 50.64 -56.70
C ASN A 8 32.17 50.27 -55.76
N VAL A 9 31.81 48.96 -55.68
CA VAL A 9 31.00 48.39 -54.66
C VAL A 9 31.95 48.00 -53.52
N GLU A 10 31.94 48.78 -52.46
CA GLU A 10 32.64 48.47 -51.19
C GLU A 10 31.92 47.32 -50.51
N ASP A 11 32.58 46.15 -50.40
CA ASP A 11 32.13 45.00 -49.62
C ASP A 11 32.15 45.39 -48.13
N GLN A 12 30.97 45.69 -47.60
CA GLN A 12 30.79 45.83 -46.16
C GLN A 12 30.73 44.42 -45.51
N GLU A 13 31.86 43.96 -44.99
CA GLU A 13 31.94 42.83 -44.10
C GLU A 13 31.04 43.08 -42.87
N ILE A 14 29.92 42.38 -42.80
CA ILE A 14 29.07 42.32 -41.62
C ILE A 14 29.86 41.50 -40.56
N LYS A 15 30.61 42.19 -39.68
CA LYS A 15 31.18 41.58 -38.46
C LYS A 15 30.05 41.16 -37.54
N THR A 16 29.54 39.95 -37.72
CA THR A 16 28.63 39.31 -36.79
C THR A 16 29.32 39.10 -35.43
N GLY A 17 28.82 39.79 -34.42
CA GLY A 17 29.36 39.78 -33.05
C GLY A 17 29.17 38.46 -32.30
N THR A 18 29.43 37.32 -32.95
CA THR A 18 29.19 35.95 -32.41
C THR A 18 30.20 35.54 -31.32
N GLY A 19 31.30 36.30 -31.16
CA GLY A 19 32.32 35.96 -30.16
C GLY A 19 31.93 36.25 -28.70
N LYS A 20 31.13 37.31 -28.46
CA LYS A 20 30.68 37.66 -27.11
C LYS A 20 29.51 36.78 -26.65
N LEU A 21 28.61 36.41 -27.55
CA LEU A 21 27.51 35.49 -27.24
C LEU A 21 27.99 34.09 -26.86
N LYS A 22 28.99 33.56 -27.57
CA LYS A 22 29.58 32.24 -27.26
C LYS A 22 30.24 32.18 -25.87
N LYS A 23 30.86 33.30 -25.42
CA LYS A 23 31.48 33.39 -24.09
C LYS A 23 30.44 33.38 -22.92
N ILE A 24 29.20 33.76 -23.19
CA ILE A 24 28.09 33.74 -22.19
C ILE A 24 27.32 32.42 -22.29
N ILE A 25 27.08 31.90 -23.48
CA ILE A 25 26.30 30.66 -23.70
C ILE A 25 27.07 29.43 -23.18
N ALA A 26 28.39 29.38 -23.35
CA ALA A 26 29.18 28.23 -22.89
C ALA A 26 29.09 27.98 -21.37
N PRO A 27 29.29 28.96 -20.48
CA PRO A 27 29.15 28.76 -19.03
C PRO A 27 27.71 28.48 -18.67
N LEU A 28 26.71 29.06 -19.34
CA LEU A 28 25.32 28.79 -19.10
C LEU A 28 24.94 27.34 -19.41
N LEU A 29 25.46 26.79 -20.53
CA LEU A 29 25.29 25.38 -20.87
C LEU A 29 25.93 24.44 -19.85
N ILE A 30 27.14 24.78 -19.36
CA ILE A 30 27.83 24.01 -18.32
C ILE A 30 27.00 23.98 -17.05
N ILE A 31 26.47 25.12 -16.62
CA ILE A 31 25.59 25.20 -15.44
C ILE A 31 24.33 24.35 -15.64
N LEU A 32 23.70 24.43 -16.82
CA LEU A 32 22.49 23.62 -17.13
C LEU A 32 22.77 22.12 -17.04
N VAL A 33 23.95 21.69 -17.58
CA VAL A 33 24.38 20.27 -17.52
C VAL A 33 24.64 19.85 -16.08
N LEU A 34 25.32 20.68 -15.27
CA LEU A 34 25.59 20.39 -13.85
C LEU A 34 24.30 20.29 -13.04
N VAL A 35 23.34 21.19 -13.28
CA VAL A 35 22.01 21.13 -12.64
C VAL A 35 21.26 19.87 -13.08
N GLY A 36 21.26 19.55 -14.39
CA GLY A 36 20.65 18.33 -14.91
C GLY A 36 21.26 17.06 -14.32
N CYS A 37 22.59 16.98 -14.23
CA CYS A 37 23.28 15.87 -13.57
C CYS A 37 22.96 15.79 -12.08
N GLY A 38 22.90 16.92 -11.36
CA GLY A 38 22.57 16.98 -9.95
C GLY A 38 21.12 16.50 -9.68
N VAL A 39 20.17 16.96 -10.48
CA VAL A 39 18.76 16.52 -10.41
C VAL A 39 18.63 15.05 -10.78
N GLY A 40 19.29 14.61 -11.86
CA GLY A 40 19.31 13.20 -12.27
C GLY A 40 19.88 12.28 -11.19
N TYR A 41 21.00 12.67 -10.57
CA TYR A 41 21.60 11.95 -9.44
C TYR A 41 20.65 11.90 -8.22
N TYR A 42 20.00 13.02 -7.89
CA TYR A 42 19.06 13.08 -6.78
C TYR A 42 17.83 12.16 -7.00
N ILE A 43 17.25 12.18 -8.21
CA ILE A 43 16.12 11.31 -8.58
C ILE A 43 16.55 9.84 -8.55
N TYR A 44 17.70 9.51 -9.13
CA TYR A 44 18.24 8.15 -9.13
C TYR A 44 18.48 7.63 -7.71
N ASN A 45 19.16 8.41 -6.87
CA ASN A 45 19.45 8.01 -5.49
C ASN A 45 18.16 7.87 -4.66
N SER A 46 17.16 8.73 -4.89
CA SER A 46 15.84 8.62 -4.24
C SER A 46 15.09 7.35 -4.67
N SER A 47 15.14 6.98 -5.94
CA SER A 47 14.47 5.79 -6.47
C SER A 47 15.10 4.48 -6.02
N VAL A 48 16.44 4.48 -5.81
CA VAL A 48 17.18 3.28 -5.35
C VAL A 48 17.08 3.11 -3.82
N SER A 49 16.79 4.19 -3.08
CA SER A 49 16.82 4.16 -1.60
C SER A 49 15.49 3.81 -0.98
N TYR A 50 14.38 3.85 -1.72
CA TYR A 50 13.05 3.70 -1.16
C TYR A 50 12.13 2.90 -2.11
N PHE A 51 11.36 1.99 -1.53
CA PHE A 51 10.19 1.41 -2.17
C PHE A 51 8.93 2.12 -1.67
N LYS A 52 8.02 2.51 -2.55
CA LYS A 52 6.77 3.21 -2.20
C LYS A 52 5.59 2.49 -2.81
N THR A 53 4.54 2.30 -2.00
CA THR A 53 3.26 1.79 -2.47
C THR A 53 2.11 2.42 -1.70
N ASN A 54 0.96 2.55 -2.35
CA ASN A 54 -0.32 2.93 -1.75
C ASN A 54 -1.25 1.70 -1.56
N ASN A 55 -0.77 0.50 -1.89
CA ASN A 55 -1.52 -0.74 -1.66
C ASN A 55 -1.26 -1.23 -0.24
N ALA A 56 -1.75 -0.46 0.73
CA ALA A 56 -1.59 -0.74 2.15
C ALA A 56 -2.84 -0.35 2.94
N LYS A 57 -3.13 -1.08 4.01
CA LYS A 57 -4.29 -0.84 4.89
C LYS A 57 -3.95 -1.12 6.34
N VAL A 58 -4.61 -0.39 7.25
CA VAL A 58 -4.68 -0.78 8.66
C VAL A 58 -5.45 -2.08 8.74
N THR A 59 -4.85 -3.10 9.32
CA THR A 59 -5.46 -4.43 9.44
C THR A 59 -5.15 -5.05 10.79
N ALA A 60 -5.78 -6.19 11.07
CA ALA A 60 -5.62 -6.95 12.30
C ALA A 60 -5.71 -8.44 11.98
N LYS A 61 -5.33 -9.29 12.92
CA LYS A 61 -5.64 -10.71 12.83
C LYS A 61 -7.14 -10.90 12.99
N LEU A 62 -7.74 -11.61 12.04
CA LEU A 62 -9.18 -11.90 12.02
C LEU A 62 -9.46 -13.29 12.55
N TYR A 63 -10.52 -13.42 13.34
CA TYR A 63 -11.01 -14.67 13.87
C TYR A 63 -12.45 -14.87 13.42
N SER A 64 -12.69 -15.95 12.68
CA SER A 64 -14.03 -16.32 12.21
C SER A 64 -14.79 -17.03 13.33
N ILE A 65 -15.91 -16.47 13.71
CA ILE A 65 -16.87 -17.06 14.64
C ILE A 65 -17.83 -17.92 13.84
N LYS A 66 -17.86 -19.22 14.16
CA LYS A 66 -18.61 -20.20 13.39
C LYS A 66 -19.68 -20.86 14.23
N ALA A 67 -20.74 -21.30 13.56
CA ALA A 67 -21.77 -22.15 14.16
C ALA A 67 -21.16 -23.46 14.66
N VAL A 68 -21.45 -23.81 15.90
CA VAL A 68 -20.90 -25.00 16.59
C VAL A 68 -21.76 -26.24 16.40
N SER A 69 -22.96 -26.11 15.83
CA SER A 69 -23.88 -27.21 15.50
C SER A 69 -24.79 -26.85 14.35
N ASN A 70 -25.49 -27.86 13.79
CA ASN A 70 -26.63 -27.59 12.91
C ASN A 70 -27.85 -27.17 13.81
N GLY A 71 -28.65 -26.24 13.33
CA GLY A 71 -29.83 -25.82 14.04
C GLY A 71 -30.10 -24.32 13.89
N ARG A 72 -31.02 -23.84 14.72
CA ARG A 72 -31.48 -22.45 14.68
C ARG A 72 -30.73 -21.63 15.73
N LEU A 73 -30.38 -20.37 15.40
CA LEU A 73 -29.90 -19.38 16.36
C LEU A 73 -31.08 -18.91 17.22
N LEU A 74 -31.02 -19.18 18.52
CA LEU A 74 -32.06 -18.77 19.50
C LEU A 74 -31.87 -17.34 19.96
N SER A 75 -30.59 -16.92 20.13
CA SER A 75 -30.21 -15.53 20.33
C SER A 75 -28.94 -15.23 19.55
N TRP A 76 -28.73 -13.95 19.22
CA TRP A 76 -27.55 -13.41 18.63
C TRP A 76 -27.44 -11.95 19.07
N ASP A 77 -26.46 -11.67 19.94
CA ASP A 77 -26.48 -10.51 20.83
C ASP A 77 -25.32 -9.55 20.50
N VAL A 78 -24.81 -9.57 19.25
CA VAL A 78 -23.70 -8.71 18.79
C VAL A 78 -24.01 -8.07 17.45
N GLU A 79 -23.48 -6.84 17.26
CA GLU A 79 -23.59 -6.05 16.06
C GLU A 79 -22.20 -5.65 15.52
N ASN A 80 -22.15 -5.11 14.30
CA ASN A 80 -20.91 -4.57 13.73
C ASN A 80 -20.42 -3.39 14.56
N GLY A 81 -19.15 -3.44 14.96
CA GLY A 81 -18.52 -2.41 15.78
C GLY A 81 -18.50 -2.72 17.28
N ASP A 82 -19.20 -3.75 17.73
CA ASP A 82 -19.20 -4.13 19.14
C ASP A 82 -17.83 -4.64 19.58
N LEU A 83 -17.40 -4.21 20.77
CA LEU A 83 -16.26 -4.77 21.48
C LEU A 83 -16.72 -6.03 22.21
N VAL A 84 -16.04 -7.13 21.99
CA VAL A 84 -16.29 -8.41 22.68
C VAL A 84 -15.04 -8.83 23.44
N GLU A 85 -15.24 -9.45 24.60
CA GLU A 85 -14.16 -10.03 25.39
C GLU A 85 -13.93 -11.50 25.02
N GLN A 86 -12.75 -12.00 25.33
CA GLN A 86 -12.46 -13.43 25.20
C GLN A 86 -13.47 -14.25 26.05
N ASP A 87 -13.99 -15.33 25.46
CA ASP A 87 -14.99 -16.22 26.04
C ASP A 87 -16.39 -15.58 26.26
N GLN A 88 -16.59 -14.32 25.88
CA GLN A 88 -17.91 -13.69 25.90
C GLN A 88 -18.85 -14.44 24.98
N VAL A 89 -20.04 -14.80 25.49
CA VAL A 89 -21.12 -15.42 24.70
C VAL A 89 -21.69 -14.38 23.74
N MET A 90 -21.62 -14.66 22.45
CA MET A 90 -22.15 -13.83 21.36
C MET A 90 -23.54 -14.26 20.92
N GLY A 91 -23.92 -15.51 21.17
CA GLY A 91 -25.21 -16.04 20.80
C GLY A 91 -25.46 -17.45 21.28
N ARG A 92 -26.66 -17.98 21.04
CA ARG A 92 -27.10 -19.31 21.46
C ARG A 92 -27.72 -20.08 20.31
N GLN A 93 -27.36 -21.36 20.22
CA GLN A 93 -27.97 -22.33 19.29
C GLN A 93 -28.88 -23.31 20.00
N GLU A 94 -29.73 -23.99 19.23
CA GLU A 94 -30.70 -24.93 19.71
C GLU A 94 -30.08 -26.21 20.30
N VAL A 95 -29.00 -26.73 19.71
CA VAL A 95 -28.41 -28.01 20.09
C VAL A 95 -27.17 -27.81 21.00
N LEU A 96 -26.18 -27.04 20.58
CA LEU A 96 -25.03 -26.64 21.40
C LEU A 96 -25.18 -25.16 21.75
N PRO A 97 -25.43 -24.85 23.05
CA PRO A 97 -26.11 -23.61 23.36
C PRO A 97 -25.29 -22.34 23.18
N TYR A 98 -23.95 -22.41 23.28
CA TYR A 98 -23.17 -21.18 23.36
C TYR A 98 -22.17 -21.05 22.20
N ILE A 99 -22.18 -19.86 21.59
CA ILE A 99 -21.19 -19.41 20.63
C ILE A 99 -20.48 -18.24 21.29
N SER A 100 -19.17 -18.36 21.54
CA SER A 100 -18.38 -17.34 22.22
C SER A 100 -17.24 -16.84 21.35
N SER A 101 -16.71 -15.65 21.68
CA SER A 101 -15.53 -15.10 21.05
C SER A 101 -14.27 -15.79 21.54
N PRO A 102 -13.35 -16.22 20.67
CA PRO A 102 -12.07 -16.81 21.07
C PRO A 102 -11.05 -15.76 21.54
N ILE A 103 -11.32 -14.48 21.32
CA ILE A 103 -10.43 -13.36 21.65
C ILE A 103 -11.20 -12.14 22.13
N THR A 104 -10.51 -11.23 22.78
CA THR A 104 -10.95 -9.85 22.97
C THR A 104 -10.69 -9.08 21.67
N GLY A 105 -11.71 -8.38 21.13
CA GLY A 105 -11.60 -7.68 19.88
C GLY A 105 -12.90 -7.00 19.44
N THR A 106 -12.92 -6.48 18.24
CA THR A 106 -14.10 -5.80 17.67
C THR A 106 -14.75 -6.64 16.58
N VAL A 107 -16.05 -6.74 16.60
CA VAL A 107 -16.86 -7.39 15.54
C VAL A 107 -16.81 -6.53 14.29
N VAL A 108 -16.09 -6.98 13.26
CA VAL A 108 -15.91 -6.23 11.99
C VAL A 108 -16.88 -6.67 10.91
N LYS A 109 -17.49 -7.84 11.07
CA LYS A 109 -18.52 -8.37 10.19
C LYS A 109 -19.49 -9.22 11.00
N ASN A 110 -20.78 -9.03 10.79
CA ASN A 110 -21.84 -9.80 11.43
C ASN A 110 -22.81 -10.32 10.37
N ASP A 111 -22.87 -11.64 10.21
CA ASP A 111 -23.78 -12.35 9.31
C ASP A 111 -24.84 -13.17 10.08
N GLY A 112 -24.75 -13.22 11.42
CA GLY A 112 -25.69 -13.94 12.27
C GLY A 112 -26.98 -13.16 12.49
N ALA A 113 -28.10 -13.87 12.55
CA ALA A 113 -29.41 -13.31 12.90
C ALA A 113 -30.22 -14.28 13.74
N VAL A 114 -31.01 -13.74 14.67
CA VAL A 114 -31.97 -14.53 15.48
C VAL A 114 -32.97 -15.26 14.59
N ASN A 115 -33.25 -16.52 14.90
CA ASN A 115 -34.09 -17.44 14.14
C ASN A 115 -33.49 -17.92 12.78
N GLN A 116 -32.27 -17.53 12.43
CA GLN A 116 -31.58 -18.07 11.27
C GLN A 116 -31.26 -19.55 11.49
N THR A 117 -31.51 -20.39 10.50
CA THR A 117 -31.05 -21.78 10.48
C THR A 117 -29.63 -21.81 9.90
N VAL A 118 -28.69 -22.39 10.62
CA VAL A 118 -27.29 -22.47 10.26
C VAL A 118 -26.77 -23.89 10.28
N ALA A 119 -25.80 -24.17 9.44
CA ALA A 119 -25.09 -25.46 9.43
C ALA A 119 -23.82 -25.37 10.28
N LEU A 120 -23.37 -26.50 10.81
CA LEU A 120 -22.08 -26.61 11.49
C LEU A 120 -20.95 -26.00 10.63
N GLY A 121 -20.18 -25.08 11.20
CA GLY A 121 -19.08 -24.41 10.53
C GLY A 121 -19.45 -23.20 9.70
N SER A 122 -20.75 -22.86 9.56
CA SER A 122 -21.17 -21.59 8.93
C SER A 122 -20.56 -20.39 9.66
N GLU A 123 -19.98 -19.44 8.93
CA GLU A 123 -19.48 -18.18 9.50
C GLU A 123 -20.65 -17.31 9.94
N LEU A 124 -20.59 -16.81 11.17
CA LEU A 124 -21.61 -15.96 11.78
C LEU A 124 -21.09 -14.55 12.03
N ALA A 125 -19.80 -14.40 12.35
CA ALA A 125 -19.17 -13.11 12.53
C ALA A 125 -17.65 -13.21 12.29
N LEU A 126 -17.01 -12.07 12.07
CA LEU A 126 -15.56 -11.90 12.12
C LEU A 126 -15.21 -10.94 13.25
N VAL A 127 -14.30 -11.35 14.12
CA VAL A 127 -13.74 -10.53 15.20
C VAL A 127 -12.30 -10.19 14.87
N ALA A 128 -11.97 -8.90 14.87
CA ALA A 128 -10.63 -8.40 14.67
C ALA A 128 -9.93 -8.16 16.02
N ASP A 129 -8.67 -8.61 16.14
CA ASP A 129 -7.79 -8.26 17.27
C ASP A 129 -7.34 -6.80 17.13
N THR A 130 -8.19 -5.89 17.59
CA THR A 130 -7.92 -4.44 17.50
C THR A 130 -6.88 -3.94 18.49
N SER A 131 -6.42 -4.79 19.44
CA SER A 131 -5.31 -4.47 20.32
C SER A 131 -3.95 -4.53 19.61
N ASN A 132 -3.86 -5.28 18.49
CA ASN A 132 -2.64 -5.53 17.74
C ASN A 132 -2.81 -5.16 16.26
N LEU A 133 -3.18 -3.91 16.00
CA LEU A 133 -3.28 -3.39 14.65
C LEU A 133 -1.90 -3.28 13.99
N TYR A 134 -1.85 -3.57 12.71
CA TYR A 134 -0.66 -3.41 11.87
C TYR A 134 -1.04 -2.93 10.48
N ILE A 135 -0.07 -2.53 9.69
CA ILE A 135 -0.29 -2.19 8.28
C ILE A 135 0.01 -3.43 7.43
N GLY A 136 -1.02 -3.95 6.80
CA GLY A 136 -0.87 -4.95 5.74
C GLY A 136 -0.54 -4.24 4.44
N VAL A 137 0.58 -4.60 3.83
CA VAL A 137 1.09 -3.99 2.60
C VAL A 137 1.22 -5.06 1.54
N ASN A 138 0.71 -4.82 0.35
CA ASN A 138 0.88 -5.70 -0.79
C ASN A 138 2.04 -5.20 -1.66
N VAL A 139 3.08 -6.01 -1.79
CA VAL A 139 4.27 -5.73 -2.59
C VAL A 139 4.24 -6.59 -3.85
N GLU A 140 4.56 -5.99 -4.99
CA GLU A 140 4.66 -6.75 -6.24
C GLU A 140 5.80 -7.77 -6.19
N GLU A 141 5.60 -8.96 -6.79
CA GLU A 141 6.61 -10.02 -6.89
C GLU A 141 7.94 -9.51 -7.45
N THR A 142 7.88 -8.53 -8.37
CA THR A 142 9.05 -7.91 -9.00
C THR A 142 9.91 -7.10 -8.02
N ASP A 143 9.31 -6.61 -6.92
CA ASP A 143 9.96 -5.73 -5.96
C ASP A 143 10.25 -6.41 -4.60
N ILE A 144 9.68 -7.59 -4.35
CA ILE A 144 9.78 -8.25 -3.04
C ILE A 144 11.22 -8.54 -2.62
N MET A 145 12.10 -8.84 -3.58
CA MET A 145 13.52 -9.10 -3.30
C MET A 145 14.28 -7.89 -2.74
N LYS A 146 13.70 -6.69 -2.80
CA LYS A 146 14.25 -5.46 -2.21
C LYS A 146 13.81 -5.27 -0.76
N VAL A 147 12.76 -5.98 -0.34
CA VAL A 147 12.15 -5.84 0.99
C VAL A 147 12.69 -6.91 1.92
N HIS A 148 13.12 -6.52 3.11
CA HIS A 148 13.68 -7.41 4.12
C HIS A 148 13.08 -7.12 5.49
N LEU A 149 13.06 -8.15 6.33
CA LEU A 149 12.66 -8.00 7.75
C LEU A 149 13.55 -6.96 8.44
N GLY A 150 12.92 -6.17 9.31
CA GLY A 150 13.62 -5.14 10.07
C GLY A 150 13.82 -3.81 9.37
N GLN A 151 13.46 -3.69 8.09
CA GLN A 151 13.54 -2.39 7.39
C GLN A 151 12.57 -1.37 7.98
N ARG A 152 13.03 -0.13 8.11
CA ARG A 152 12.22 1.01 8.57
C ARG A 152 11.20 1.40 7.51
N VAL A 153 10.00 1.77 7.97
CA VAL A 153 8.89 2.16 7.11
C VAL A 153 8.28 3.46 7.62
N ASP A 154 8.10 4.41 6.72
CA ASP A 154 7.27 5.59 6.97
C ASP A 154 5.86 5.29 6.45
N VAL A 155 4.87 5.35 7.30
CA VAL A 155 3.46 5.07 7.00
C VAL A 155 2.65 6.36 7.08
N LYS A 156 1.84 6.61 6.07
CA LYS A 156 0.86 7.70 6.06
C LYS A 156 -0.53 7.08 5.95
N ILE A 157 -1.35 7.30 6.95
CA ILE A 157 -2.75 6.85 6.97
C ILE A 157 -3.61 7.98 6.44
N ASP A 158 -4.49 7.69 5.48
CA ASP A 158 -5.26 8.71 4.76
C ASP A 158 -6.20 9.50 5.68
N ALA A 159 -6.67 8.87 6.77
CA ALA A 159 -7.48 9.52 7.79
C ALA A 159 -6.73 10.60 8.60
N TYR A 160 -5.39 10.61 8.56
CA TYR A 160 -4.55 11.54 9.32
C TYR A 160 -3.59 12.31 8.40
N PRO A 161 -4.11 13.23 7.57
CA PRO A 161 -3.30 13.97 6.62
C PRO A 161 -2.22 14.79 7.34
N GLY A 162 -0.99 14.72 6.83
CA GLY A 162 0.16 15.42 7.41
C GLY A 162 0.90 14.66 8.51
N LYS A 163 0.34 13.55 9.05
CA LYS A 163 1.02 12.68 10.02
C LYS A 163 1.77 11.54 9.33
N THR A 164 2.88 11.17 9.92
CA THR A 164 3.70 10.03 9.46
C THR A 164 4.00 9.14 10.66
N PHE A 165 3.50 7.92 10.62
CA PHE A 165 3.77 6.89 11.61
C PHE A 165 5.08 6.18 11.26
N LYS A 166 5.91 5.93 12.25
CA LYS A 166 7.10 5.10 12.08
C LYS A 166 6.74 3.65 12.25
N GLY A 167 7.40 2.79 11.49
CA GLY A 167 7.15 1.36 11.59
C GLY A 167 8.33 0.55 11.08
N GLN A 168 8.15 -0.76 11.16
CA GLN A 168 9.16 -1.73 10.75
C GLN A 168 8.50 -2.93 10.07
N VAL A 169 9.15 -3.47 9.03
CA VAL A 169 8.74 -4.74 8.42
C VAL A 169 8.97 -5.88 9.40
N THR A 170 7.91 -6.53 9.86
CA THR A 170 7.97 -7.60 10.86
C THR A 170 7.70 -8.99 10.29
N GLU A 171 7.01 -9.07 9.14
CA GLU A 171 6.70 -10.34 8.51
C GLU A 171 6.61 -10.17 7.00
N ILE A 172 7.04 -11.18 6.25
CA ILE A 172 6.88 -11.30 4.81
C ILE A 172 6.23 -12.65 4.57
N ASP A 173 5.04 -12.65 3.95
CA ASP A 173 4.31 -13.88 3.71
C ASP A 173 5.05 -14.78 2.70
N PRO A 174 5.07 -16.10 2.91
CA PRO A 174 5.80 -17.05 2.05
C PRO A 174 5.08 -17.34 0.73
N ALA A 175 3.88 -16.81 0.52
CA ALA A 175 3.07 -17.05 -0.66
C ALA A 175 2.35 -15.78 -1.14
N THR A 176 1.94 -15.78 -2.40
CA THR A 176 1.21 -14.66 -3.00
C THR A 176 -0.23 -14.59 -2.50
N GLN A 177 -0.82 -13.40 -2.54
CA GLN A 177 -2.22 -13.18 -2.15
C GLN A 177 -3.19 -14.07 -2.95
N THR A 178 -2.92 -14.29 -4.23
CA THR A 178 -3.73 -15.15 -5.10
C THR A 178 -3.74 -16.60 -4.62
N TYR A 179 -2.62 -17.10 -4.11
CA TYR A 179 -2.53 -18.45 -3.53
C TYR A 179 -3.42 -18.59 -2.30
N PHE A 180 -3.42 -17.62 -1.40
CA PHE A 180 -4.26 -17.63 -0.18
C PHE A 180 -5.75 -17.45 -0.47
N SER A 181 -6.11 -16.68 -1.50
CA SER A 181 -7.52 -16.46 -1.85
C SER A 181 -8.19 -17.64 -2.56
N GLY A 182 -7.43 -18.66 -2.92
CA GLY A 182 -7.94 -19.83 -3.66
C GLY A 182 -8.41 -19.54 -5.09
N ASN A 183 -8.29 -18.30 -5.55
CA ASN A 183 -8.68 -17.87 -6.89
C ASN A 183 -7.56 -18.17 -7.92
N MET A 184 -7.16 -19.41 -8.02
CA MET A 184 -6.34 -19.86 -9.15
C MET A 184 -7.25 -19.97 -10.38
N SER A 185 -7.44 -18.86 -11.08
CA SER A 185 -8.12 -18.87 -12.37
C SER A 185 -7.20 -19.52 -13.42
N PHE A 186 -7.33 -20.81 -13.59
CA PHE A 186 -6.82 -21.47 -14.78
C PHE A 186 -7.76 -21.10 -15.93
N ASN A 187 -7.36 -20.15 -16.75
CA ASN A 187 -8.07 -19.87 -17.99
C ASN A 187 -7.96 -21.10 -18.91
N THR A 188 -9.06 -21.84 -19.03
CA THR A 188 -9.20 -22.99 -19.93
C THR A 188 -9.24 -22.62 -21.41
N SER A 189 -9.22 -21.32 -21.76
CA SER A 189 -9.29 -20.80 -23.12
C SER A 189 -7.93 -20.74 -23.86
N GLY A 190 -6.84 -21.25 -23.26
CA GLY A 190 -5.54 -21.35 -23.93
C GLY A 190 -4.75 -20.04 -24.06
N GLU A 191 -5.30 -18.91 -23.66
CA GLU A 191 -4.62 -17.64 -23.65
C GLU A 191 -4.11 -17.33 -22.23
N TYR A 192 -2.81 -17.49 -22.00
CA TYR A 192 -2.16 -17.20 -20.72
C TYR A 192 -1.79 -15.72 -20.63
N THR A 193 -2.54 -14.96 -19.85
CA THR A 193 -2.16 -13.58 -19.49
C THR A 193 -1.42 -13.59 -18.16
N LYS A 194 -0.12 -13.31 -18.17
CA LYS A 194 0.68 -13.15 -16.96
C LYS A 194 0.22 -11.89 -16.21
N VAL A 195 -0.31 -12.06 -14.99
CA VAL A 195 -0.63 -10.96 -14.09
C VAL A 195 0.41 -10.87 -12.99
N THR A 196 0.82 -9.65 -12.61
CA THR A 196 1.76 -9.43 -11.50
C THR A 196 1.12 -9.94 -10.21
N GLN A 197 1.85 -10.79 -9.49
CA GLN A 197 1.41 -11.31 -8.20
C GLN A 197 1.78 -10.35 -7.08
N LEU A 198 0.94 -10.30 -6.03
CA LEU A 198 1.16 -9.50 -4.84
C LEU A 198 1.55 -10.40 -3.67
N ILE A 199 2.59 -10.02 -2.95
CA ILE A 199 3.07 -10.70 -1.75
C ILE A 199 2.74 -9.82 -0.56
N PRO A 200 1.92 -10.31 0.39
CA PRO A 200 1.59 -9.56 1.59
C PRO A 200 2.81 -9.43 2.50
N ILE A 201 2.99 -8.28 3.10
CA ILE A 201 3.93 -8.04 4.19
C ILE A 201 3.23 -7.35 5.35
N LYS A 202 3.72 -7.57 6.56
CA LYS A 202 3.24 -6.95 7.79
C LYS A 202 4.22 -5.89 8.24
N VAL A 203 3.71 -4.70 8.49
CA VAL A 203 4.45 -3.58 9.06
C VAL A 203 3.83 -3.22 10.40
N THR A 204 4.58 -3.37 11.47
CA THR A 204 4.18 -2.89 12.79
C THR A 204 4.48 -1.40 12.88
N ILE A 205 3.54 -0.61 13.40
CA ILE A 205 3.67 0.85 13.53
C ILE A 205 3.72 1.27 15.00
N GLU A 206 4.39 2.39 15.26
CA GLU A 206 4.41 3.09 16.52
C GLU A 206 3.34 4.19 16.48
N ASN A 207 2.34 4.10 17.36
CA ASN A 207 1.26 5.08 17.50
C ASN A 207 1.47 5.90 18.77
N GLU A 208 2.51 6.73 18.78
CA GLU A 208 2.92 7.51 19.96
C GLU A 208 1.84 8.48 20.48
N GLU A 209 0.95 8.93 19.60
CA GLU A 209 -0.12 9.87 19.94
C GLU A 209 -1.43 9.16 20.32
N ASP A 210 -1.45 7.83 20.37
CA ASP A 210 -2.63 6.99 20.66
C ASP A 210 -3.87 7.37 19.83
N LEU A 211 -3.63 7.65 18.55
CA LEU A 211 -4.70 8.02 17.61
C LEU A 211 -5.62 6.82 17.36
N PRO A 212 -6.93 7.02 17.29
CA PRO A 212 -7.88 5.93 17.03
C PRO A 212 -7.68 5.38 15.61
N LEU A 213 -7.12 4.18 15.50
CA LEU A 213 -6.96 3.47 14.24
C LEU A 213 -8.12 2.50 14.04
N VAL A 214 -8.76 2.59 12.88
CA VAL A 214 -9.88 1.72 12.53
C VAL A 214 -9.42 0.70 11.49
N PHE A 215 -9.82 -0.56 11.68
CA PHE A 215 -9.62 -1.64 10.72
C PHE A 215 -10.13 -1.23 9.31
N GLY A 216 -9.31 -1.41 8.29
CA GLY A 216 -9.65 -1.11 6.91
C GLY A 216 -9.26 0.30 6.42
N MET A 217 -8.74 1.21 7.29
CA MET A 217 -8.23 2.50 6.86
C MET A 217 -7.13 2.32 5.81
N ASN A 218 -7.18 3.11 4.72
CA ASN A 218 -6.13 3.09 3.69
C ASN A 218 -4.87 3.79 4.19
N ALA A 219 -3.75 3.30 3.69
CA ALA A 219 -2.44 3.86 3.99
C ALA A 219 -1.52 3.84 2.76
N SER A 220 -0.54 4.73 2.78
CA SER A 220 0.60 4.72 1.85
C SER A 220 1.88 4.47 2.63
N VAL A 221 2.75 3.64 2.11
CA VAL A 221 3.99 3.27 2.79
C VAL A 221 5.22 3.60 1.96
N LYS A 222 6.29 3.94 2.68
CA LYS A 222 7.62 4.18 2.13
C LYS A 222 8.62 3.34 2.93
N ILE A 223 9.10 2.25 2.32
CA ILE A 223 10.07 1.34 2.91
C ILE A 223 11.48 1.84 2.58
N HIS A 224 12.35 1.92 3.58
CA HIS A 224 13.74 2.29 3.43
C HIS A 224 14.55 1.04 3.07
N LEU A 225 15.14 1.01 1.85
CA LEU A 225 15.84 -0.17 1.31
C LEU A 225 17.30 -0.30 1.78
N LYS A 226 17.76 0.66 2.58
CA LYS A 226 19.15 0.69 3.15
C LYS A 226 19.08 0.75 4.67
#